data_8bebddd59dbed403a4e7c160af7a2d31
#
_entry.id   8bebddd59dbed403a4e7c160af7a2d31
#
_cell.length_a   1.000
_cell.length_b   1.000
_cell.length_c   1.000
_cell.angle_alpha   90.00
_cell.angle_beta   90.00
_cell.angle_gamma   90.00
#
_symmetry.space_group_name_H-M   'P 1'
#
loop_
_entity.id
_entity.type
_entity.pdbx_description
1 polymer ?
#
loop_
_entity_poly.entity_id
_entity_poly.type
_entity_poly.pdbx_seq_one_letter_code
_entity_poly.pdbx_strand_id
1 'polypeptide(L)'
;AVFPHLTVLENVRVALQRGLGTEFHFWKSGDSLKVLNERALELLHEVGLEGFAEEETLNLAYGRKRALEIATTLAMEPELMLLDEPTQGMGHEDVERVTELIDRVAKGRTILMVEHNMKVVSSIADRITVLQRGSVLAEGSYHEVSNNPLVVEAYMGSHGSDTL
;
A
#
# COMPACT_ATOMS: atom_id res chain seq x y z
N ALA A 1 2.24 10.10 3.24
CA ALA A 1 3.54 10.46 3.84
C ALA A 1 3.44 10.27 5.35
N VAL A 2 4.46 9.66 5.95
CA VAL A 2 4.57 9.45 7.40
C VAL A 2 5.59 10.40 8.02
N PHE A 3 5.42 10.73 9.29
CA PHE A 3 6.33 11.59 10.05
C PHE A 3 7.35 10.72 10.79
N PRO A 4 8.65 10.81 10.46
CA PRO A 4 9.66 9.87 10.95
C PRO A 4 9.90 9.95 12.47
N HIS A 5 9.72 11.12 13.08
CA HIS A 5 9.94 11.37 14.51
C HIS A 5 8.69 11.21 15.37
N LEU A 6 7.55 10.88 14.78
CA LEU A 6 6.37 10.48 15.52
C LEU A 6 6.35 8.96 15.70
N THR A 7 5.69 8.50 16.75
CA THR A 7 5.43 7.07 16.92
C THR A 7 4.48 6.56 15.82
N VAL A 8 4.45 5.25 15.65
CA VAL A 8 3.55 4.58 14.72
C VAL A 8 2.08 4.96 15.02
N LEU A 9 1.70 4.93 16.30
CA LEU A 9 0.36 5.32 16.76
C LEU A 9 0.04 6.79 16.45
N GLU A 10 0.99 7.69 16.71
CA GLU A 10 0.82 9.13 16.45
C GLU A 10 0.62 9.44 14.97
N ASN A 11 1.33 8.74 14.08
CA ASN A 11 1.14 8.89 12.64
C ASN A 11 -0.28 8.56 12.21
N VAL A 12 -0.85 7.44 12.69
CA VAL A 12 -2.22 7.05 12.37
C VAL A 12 -3.23 8.02 12.97
N ARG A 13 -3.00 8.51 14.20
CA ARG A 13 -3.84 9.52 14.84
C ARG A 13 -3.91 10.83 14.06
N VAL A 14 -2.75 11.31 13.56
CA VAL A 14 -2.69 12.51 12.71
C VAL A 14 -3.52 12.31 11.43
N ALA A 15 -3.44 11.13 10.82
CA ALA A 15 -4.24 10.81 9.64
C ALA A 15 -5.75 10.78 9.95
N LEU A 16 -6.15 10.16 11.06
CA LEU A 16 -7.56 10.14 11.52
C LEU A 16 -8.11 11.54 11.79
N GLN A 17 -7.33 12.40 12.46
CA GLN A 17 -7.74 13.78 12.73
C GLN A 17 -8.03 14.54 11.43
N ARG A 18 -7.19 14.35 10.41
CA ARG A 18 -7.37 14.98 9.10
C ARG A 18 -8.64 14.48 8.41
N GLY A 19 -8.89 13.16 8.45
CA GLY A 19 -10.10 12.57 7.87
C GLY A 19 -11.40 13.11 8.48
N LEU A 20 -11.39 13.44 9.78
CA LEU A 20 -12.53 13.99 10.49
C LEU A 20 -12.73 15.51 10.30
N GLY A 21 -11.86 16.21 9.58
CA GLY A 21 -11.92 17.67 9.43
C GLY A 21 -11.72 18.43 10.75
N THR A 22 -11.15 17.78 11.77
CA THR A 22 -11.00 18.32 13.12
C THR A 22 -9.60 18.92 13.39
N GLU A 23 -8.92 19.32 12.33
CA GLU A 23 -7.52 19.79 12.34
C GLU A 23 -7.24 20.94 13.33
N PHE A 24 -8.29 21.68 13.69
CA PHE A 24 -8.20 22.86 14.59
C PHE A 24 -8.88 22.68 15.96
N HIS A 25 -9.36 21.48 16.30
CA HIS A 25 -10.05 21.24 17.56
C HIS A 25 -9.15 20.62 18.65
N PHE A 26 -8.04 21.27 18.97
CA PHE A 26 -7.09 20.86 20.02
C PHE A 26 -7.70 20.83 21.43
N TRP A 27 -8.91 21.36 21.61
CA TRP A 27 -9.58 21.56 22.91
C TRP A 27 -10.69 20.56 23.20
N LYS A 28 -10.90 19.56 22.36
CA LYS A 28 -11.90 18.52 22.65
C LYS A 28 -11.37 17.56 23.70
N SER A 29 -12.24 17.25 24.64
CA SER A 29 -12.05 16.48 25.88
C SER A 29 -11.22 15.19 25.71
N GLY A 30 -10.68 14.68 26.83
CA GLY A 30 -9.93 13.40 26.87
C GLY A 30 -10.65 12.21 26.24
N ASP A 31 -11.98 12.24 26.18
CA ASP A 31 -12.80 11.20 25.53
C ASP A 31 -12.61 11.15 24.02
N SER A 32 -12.43 12.29 23.36
CA SER A 32 -12.18 12.31 21.89
C SER A 32 -10.80 11.75 21.53
N LEU A 33 -9.80 11.97 22.39
CA LEU A 33 -8.46 11.37 22.22
C LEU A 33 -8.50 9.86 22.44
N LYS A 34 -9.33 9.39 23.38
CA LYS A 34 -9.51 7.96 23.64
C LYS A 34 -10.10 7.24 22.41
N VAL A 35 -11.17 7.79 21.83
CA VAL A 35 -11.80 7.24 20.63
C VAL A 35 -10.81 7.21 19.44
N LEU A 36 -10.01 8.27 19.26
CA LEU A 36 -8.97 8.29 18.23
C LEU A 36 -7.90 7.24 18.47
N ASN A 37 -7.50 7.00 19.73
CA ASN A 37 -6.54 5.96 20.07
C ASN A 37 -7.07 4.56 19.77
N GLU A 38 -8.32 4.27 20.16
CA GLU A 38 -8.97 2.99 19.90
C GLU A 38 -9.02 2.73 18.39
N ARG A 39 -9.48 3.70 17.61
CA ARG A 39 -9.54 3.57 16.14
C ARG A 39 -8.15 3.44 15.52
N ALA A 40 -7.16 4.17 16.01
CA ALA A 40 -5.79 4.05 15.53
C ALA A 40 -5.21 2.66 15.80
N LEU A 41 -5.45 2.09 16.98
CA LEU A 41 -5.01 0.73 17.32
C LEU A 41 -5.71 -0.33 16.47
N GLU A 42 -6.99 -0.17 16.16
CA GLU A 42 -7.71 -1.06 15.22
C GLU A 42 -7.04 -1.06 13.83
N LEU A 43 -6.71 0.12 13.30
CA LEU A 43 -6.02 0.23 12.01
C LEU A 43 -4.61 -0.37 12.06
N LEU A 44 -3.88 -0.18 13.17
CA LEU A 44 -2.57 -0.80 13.36
C LEU A 44 -2.67 -2.33 13.44
N HIS A 45 -3.71 -2.84 14.08
CA HIS A 45 -3.99 -4.29 14.09
C HIS A 45 -4.29 -4.80 12.67
N GLU A 46 -5.12 -4.08 11.89
CA GLU A 46 -5.45 -4.44 10.50
C GLU A 46 -4.20 -4.60 9.61
N VAL A 47 -3.19 -3.75 9.84
CA VAL A 47 -1.93 -3.79 9.08
C VAL A 47 -0.80 -4.56 9.79
N GLY A 48 -1.04 -5.16 10.96
CA GLY A 48 -0.06 -5.97 11.71
C GLY A 48 1.04 -5.15 12.39
N LEU A 49 0.73 -3.93 12.80
CA LEU A 49 1.67 -3.01 13.47
C LEU A 49 1.31 -2.71 14.94
N GLU A 50 0.34 -3.39 15.53
CA GLU A 50 -0.07 -3.15 16.93
C GLU A 50 1.07 -3.28 17.94
N GLY A 51 1.98 -4.24 17.72
CA GLY A 51 3.16 -4.44 18.58
C GLY A 51 4.23 -3.35 18.47
N PHE A 52 4.09 -2.43 17.52
CA PHE A 52 5.03 -1.35 17.23
C PHE A 52 4.43 0.04 17.48
N ALA A 53 3.25 0.12 18.13
CA ALA A 53 2.47 1.36 18.29
C ALA A 53 3.30 2.51 18.90
N GLU A 54 4.12 2.21 19.91
CA GLU A 54 4.94 3.18 20.63
C GLU A 54 6.36 3.37 20.03
N GLU A 55 6.70 2.65 18.97
CA GLU A 55 8.00 2.77 18.31
C GLU A 55 8.05 4.00 17.41
N GLU A 56 9.15 4.74 17.42
CA GLU A 56 9.38 5.82 16.45
C GLU A 56 9.45 5.25 15.03
N THR A 57 8.73 5.87 14.11
CA THR A 57 8.66 5.44 12.71
C THR A 57 10.03 5.37 12.03
N LEU A 58 10.99 6.22 12.45
CA LEU A 58 12.36 6.19 11.93
C LEU A 58 13.01 4.81 12.10
N ASN A 59 12.73 4.12 13.20
CA ASN A 59 13.33 2.83 13.58
C ASN A 59 12.70 1.63 12.90
N LEU A 60 11.55 1.80 12.26
CA LEU A 60 10.86 0.71 11.57
C LEU A 60 11.68 0.18 10.37
N ALA A 61 11.67 -1.12 10.17
CA ALA A 61 12.09 -1.75 8.91
C ALA A 61 11.23 -1.26 7.73
N TYR A 62 11.78 -1.32 6.52
CA TYR A 62 11.16 -0.74 5.32
C TYR A 62 9.75 -1.29 5.05
N GLY A 63 9.55 -2.61 5.11
CA GLY A 63 8.23 -3.21 4.90
C GLY A 63 7.18 -2.75 5.93
N ARG A 64 7.60 -2.52 7.19
CA ARG A 64 6.72 -1.96 8.23
C ARG A 64 6.39 -0.48 7.99
N LYS A 65 7.34 0.31 7.46
CA LYS A 65 7.05 1.69 7.03
C LYS A 65 5.97 1.70 5.94
N ARG A 66 6.04 0.76 5.00
CA ARG A 66 5.01 0.63 3.97
C ARG A 66 3.64 0.25 4.54
N ALA A 67 3.61 -0.69 5.50
CA ALA A 67 2.39 -1.03 6.21
C ALA A 67 1.80 0.18 6.95
N LEU A 68 2.64 1.03 7.57
CA LEU A 68 2.19 2.27 8.21
C LEU A 68 1.65 3.28 7.20
N GLU A 69 2.23 3.41 6.01
CA GLU A 69 1.68 4.25 4.93
C GLU A 69 0.30 3.78 4.50
N ILE A 70 0.09 2.47 4.40
CA ILE A 70 -1.23 1.89 4.13
C ILE A 70 -2.19 2.22 5.28
N ALA A 71 -1.80 2.04 6.55
CA ALA A 71 -2.63 2.38 7.71
C ALA A 71 -3.06 3.84 7.72
N THR A 72 -2.14 4.78 7.45
CA THR A 72 -2.46 6.21 7.37
C THR A 72 -3.38 6.55 6.20
N THR A 73 -3.33 5.79 5.12
CA THR A 73 -4.25 5.92 3.99
C THR A 73 -5.64 5.37 4.36
N LEU A 74 -5.71 4.20 5.00
CA LEU A 74 -6.95 3.60 5.49
C LEU A 74 -7.68 4.47 6.50
N ALA A 75 -6.94 5.23 7.32
CA ALA A 75 -7.51 6.19 8.27
C ALA A 75 -8.39 7.26 7.62
N MET A 76 -8.26 7.47 6.32
CA MET A 76 -9.08 8.41 5.53
C MET A 76 -10.30 7.73 4.88
N GLU A 77 -10.52 6.45 5.14
CA GLU A 77 -11.63 5.64 4.62
C GLU A 77 -11.84 5.74 3.09
N PRO A 78 -10.78 5.57 2.27
CA PRO A 78 -10.87 5.75 0.84
C PRO A 78 -11.69 4.63 0.18
N GLU A 79 -12.52 4.98 -0.81
CA GLU A 79 -13.16 4.03 -1.73
C GLU A 79 -12.17 3.52 -2.79
N LEU A 80 -11.19 4.35 -3.15
CA LEU A 80 -10.13 4.06 -4.12
C LEU A 80 -8.76 4.35 -3.51
N MET A 81 -7.87 3.36 -3.53
CA MET A 81 -6.45 3.52 -3.15
C MET A 81 -5.56 3.44 -4.39
N LEU A 82 -4.59 4.35 -4.45
CA LEU A 82 -3.55 4.35 -5.48
C LEU A 82 -2.23 3.90 -4.86
N LEU A 83 -1.67 2.80 -5.35
CA LEU A 83 -0.40 2.25 -4.89
C LEU A 83 0.61 2.24 -6.04
N ASP A 84 1.69 2.99 -5.88
CA ASP A 84 2.77 3.04 -6.85
C ASP A 84 3.96 2.23 -6.33
N GLU A 85 4.27 1.15 -7.06
CA GLU A 85 5.34 0.19 -6.77
C GLU A 85 5.44 -0.19 -5.27
N PRO A 86 4.35 -0.71 -4.65
CA PRO A 86 4.30 -0.93 -3.21
C PRO A 86 5.35 -1.92 -2.69
N THR A 87 5.90 -2.77 -3.54
CA THR A 87 6.89 -3.79 -3.16
C THR A 87 8.32 -3.48 -3.61
N GLN A 88 8.56 -2.31 -4.22
CA GLN A 88 9.88 -1.93 -4.74
C GLN A 88 10.95 -1.90 -3.64
N GLY A 89 12.11 -2.50 -3.91
CA GLY A 89 13.27 -2.47 -3.01
C GLY A 89 13.17 -3.39 -1.80
N MET A 90 12.15 -4.26 -1.73
CA MET A 90 11.94 -5.19 -0.63
C MET A 90 12.57 -6.56 -0.89
N GLY A 91 12.99 -7.23 0.19
CA GLY A 91 13.33 -8.65 0.16
C GLY A 91 12.07 -9.53 0.03
N HIS A 92 12.25 -10.80 -0.36
CA HIS A 92 11.13 -11.72 -0.63
C HIS A 92 10.10 -11.79 0.50
N GLU A 93 10.54 -11.88 1.74
CA GLU A 93 9.67 -12.00 2.91
C GLU A 93 8.81 -10.75 3.11
N ASP A 94 9.36 -9.55 2.91
CA ASP A 94 8.61 -8.30 3.02
C ASP A 94 7.65 -8.12 1.84
N VAL A 95 8.03 -8.57 0.62
CA VAL A 95 7.13 -8.59 -0.55
C VAL A 95 5.90 -9.42 -0.26
N GLU A 96 6.07 -10.64 0.26
CA GLU A 96 4.94 -11.53 0.59
C GLU A 96 4.03 -10.88 1.63
N ARG A 97 4.58 -10.36 2.72
CA ARG A 97 3.82 -9.68 3.78
C ARG A 97 3.03 -8.47 3.27
N VAL A 98 3.65 -7.63 2.45
CA VAL A 98 2.98 -6.45 1.88
C VAL A 98 1.92 -6.85 0.86
N THR A 99 2.16 -7.90 0.08
CA THR A 99 1.17 -8.44 -0.87
C THR A 99 -0.07 -8.97 -0.14
N GLU A 100 0.13 -9.78 0.90
CA GLU A 100 -0.97 -10.28 1.75
C GLU A 100 -1.73 -9.14 2.45
N LEU A 101 -1.02 -8.10 2.87
CA LEU A 101 -1.64 -6.90 3.45
C LEU A 101 -2.52 -6.20 2.41
N ILE A 102 -2.03 -5.98 1.19
CA ILE A 102 -2.79 -5.34 0.10
C ILE A 102 -4.05 -6.16 -0.22
N ASP A 103 -3.94 -7.48 -0.37
CA ASP A 103 -5.08 -8.36 -0.61
C ASP A 103 -6.14 -8.25 0.50
N ARG A 104 -5.70 -8.24 1.75
CA ARG A 104 -6.58 -8.13 2.91
C ARG A 104 -7.33 -6.79 2.93
N VAL A 105 -6.63 -5.67 2.70
CA VAL A 105 -7.24 -4.34 2.75
C VAL A 105 -8.01 -3.98 1.48
N ALA A 106 -7.86 -4.75 0.40
CA ALA A 106 -8.64 -4.61 -0.84
C ALA A 106 -10.11 -4.97 -0.66
N LYS A 107 -10.44 -5.74 0.37
CA LYS A 107 -11.84 -6.16 0.62
C LYS A 107 -12.74 -4.95 0.84
N GLY A 108 -13.72 -4.77 -0.06
CA GLY A 108 -14.67 -3.66 -0.03
C GLY A 108 -14.14 -2.32 -0.55
N ARG A 109 -12.95 -2.31 -1.21
CA ARG A 109 -12.33 -1.12 -1.81
C ARG A 109 -11.83 -1.42 -3.21
N THR A 110 -11.62 -0.37 -3.98
CA THR A 110 -10.89 -0.47 -5.25
C THR A 110 -9.43 -0.10 -5.03
N ILE A 111 -8.51 -0.94 -5.51
CA ILE A 111 -7.08 -0.64 -5.52
C ILE A 111 -6.61 -0.53 -6.96
N LEU A 112 -6.05 0.62 -7.32
CA LEU A 112 -5.28 0.78 -8.55
C LEU A 112 -3.80 0.76 -8.20
N MET A 113 -3.09 -0.26 -8.71
CA MET A 113 -1.69 -0.49 -8.38
C MET A 113 -0.84 -0.45 -9.64
N VAL A 114 0.28 0.24 -9.58
CA VAL A 114 1.37 0.14 -10.57
C VAL A 114 2.42 -0.80 -10.01
N GLU A 115 2.73 -1.88 -10.70
CA GLU A 115 3.70 -2.90 -10.27
C GLU A 115 4.38 -3.54 -11.47
N HIS A 116 5.64 -3.90 -11.29
CA HIS A 116 6.42 -4.66 -12.27
C HIS A 116 6.78 -6.07 -11.75
N ASN A 117 6.51 -6.38 -10.49
CA ASN A 117 6.69 -7.71 -9.92
C ASN A 117 5.53 -8.62 -10.31
N MET A 118 5.76 -9.47 -11.32
CA MET A 118 4.72 -10.36 -11.86
C MET A 118 4.16 -11.35 -10.85
N LYS A 119 4.92 -11.72 -9.80
CA LYS A 119 4.40 -12.59 -8.73
C LYS A 119 3.33 -11.87 -7.91
N VAL A 120 3.57 -10.60 -7.58
CA VAL A 120 2.59 -9.76 -6.88
C VAL A 120 1.35 -9.57 -7.74
N VAL A 121 1.54 -9.14 -8.99
CA VAL A 121 0.42 -8.90 -9.93
C VAL A 121 -0.42 -10.16 -10.12
N SER A 122 0.20 -11.32 -10.34
CA SER A 122 -0.52 -12.58 -10.56
C SER A 122 -1.29 -13.08 -9.34
N SER A 123 -0.88 -12.67 -8.13
CA SER A 123 -1.50 -13.17 -6.89
C SER A 123 -2.71 -12.38 -6.44
N ILE A 124 -2.79 -11.08 -6.74
CA ILE A 124 -3.83 -10.20 -6.18
C ILE A 124 -4.61 -9.37 -7.22
N ALA A 125 -4.15 -9.29 -8.47
CA ALA A 125 -4.83 -8.46 -9.46
C ALA A 125 -6.02 -9.18 -10.11
N ASP A 126 -7.20 -8.60 -10.02
CA ASP A 126 -8.39 -9.07 -10.75
C ASP A 126 -8.31 -8.74 -12.24
N ARG A 127 -7.74 -7.58 -12.57
CA ARG A 127 -7.59 -7.06 -13.92
C ARG A 127 -6.25 -6.37 -14.10
N ILE A 128 -5.61 -6.60 -15.23
CA ILE A 128 -4.29 -6.08 -15.56
C ILE A 128 -4.39 -5.28 -16.84
N THR A 129 -3.82 -4.07 -16.82
CA THR A 129 -3.60 -3.24 -18.01
C THR A 129 -2.11 -3.10 -18.22
N VAL A 130 -1.59 -3.61 -19.34
CA VAL A 130 -0.18 -3.46 -19.72
C VAL A 130 0.00 -2.21 -20.55
N LEU A 131 0.89 -1.34 -20.08
CA LEU A 131 1.26 -0.10 -20.78
C LEU A 131 2.63 -0.24 -21.43
N GLN A 132 2.74 0.19 -22.67
CA GLN A 132 4.02 0.30 -23.37
C GLN A 132 4.06 1.62 -24.15
N ARG A 133 5.11 2.41 -23.93
CA ARG A 133 5.34 3.70 -24.62
C ARG A 133 4.11 4.63 -24.64
N GLY A 134 3.41 4.70 -23.51
CA GLY A 134 2.22 5.56 -23.34
C GLY A 134 0.93 5.02 -23.98
N SER A 135 0.93 3.79 -24.48
CA SER A 135 -0.27 3.15 -25.05
C SER A 135 -0.62 1.87 -24.31
N VAL A 136 -1.91 1.52 -24.26
CA VAL A 136 -2.39 0.24 -23.76
C VAL A 136 -2.03 -0.85 -24.76
N LEU A 137 -1.22 -1.81 -24.32
CA LEU A 137 -0.79 -2.95 -25.12
C LEU A 137 -1.76 -4.12 -25.03
N ALA A 138 -2.23 -4.40 -23.81
CA ALA A 138 -3.18 -5.45 -23.52
C ALA A 138 -3.93 -5.15 -22.22
N GLU A 139 -5.12 -5.70 -22.08
CA GLU A 139 -5.93 -5.60 -20.88
C GLU A 139 -6.74 -6.90 -20.68
N GLY A 140 -6.83 -7.38 -19.42
CA GLY A 140 -7.57 -8.60 -19.10
C GLY A 140 -7.13 -9.22 -17.79
N SER A 141 -7.51 -10.48 -17.58
CA SER A 141 -7.00 -11.32 -16.49
C SER A 141 -5.51 -11.62 -16.66
N TYR A 142 -4.85 -12.09 -15.60
CA TYR A 142 -3.45 -12.51 -15.67
C TYR A 142 -3.22 -13.54 -16.80
N HIS A 143 -4.12 -14.52 -16.91
CA HIS A 143 -4.01 -15.56 -17.93
C HIS A 143 -4.08 -15.00 -19.36
N GLU A 144 -5.00 -14.07 -19.63
CA GLU A 144 -5.15 -13.45 -20.95
C GLU A 144 -3.93 -12.59 -21.30
N VAL A 145 -3.48 -11.78 -20.34
CA VAL A 145 -2.35 -10.87 -20.55
C VAL A 145 -1.03 -11.62 -20.68
N SER A 146 -0.77 -12.62 -19.85
CA SER A 146 0.50 -13.38 -19.87
C SER A 146 0.67 -14.25 -21.12
N ASN A 147 -0.42 -14.63 -21.78
CA ASN A 147 -0.40 -15.38 -23.03
C ASN A 147 -0.50 -14.49 -24.29
N ASN A 148 -0.60 -13.18 -24.13
CA ASN A 148 -0.67 -12.27 -25.27
C ASN A 148 0.71 -12.15 -25.94
N PRO A 149 0.84 -12.48 -27.25
CA PRO A 149 2.13 -12.46 -27.96
C PRO A 149 2.83 -11.10 -27.91
N LEU A 150 2.07 -10.00 -27.95
CA LEU A 150 2.63 -8.64 -27.89
C LEU A 150 3.23 -8.34 -26.51
N VAL A 151 2.61 -8.83 -25.44
CA VAL A 151 3.13 -8.69 -24.08
C VAL A 151 4.40 -9.52 -23.91
N VAL A 152 4.39 -10.76 -24.36
CA VAL A 152 5.56 -11.65 -24.30
C VAL A 152 6.73 -11.03 -25.06
N GLU A 153 6.52 -10.53 -26.27
CA GLU A 153 7.54 -9.86 -27.08
C GLU A 153 8.09 -8.60 -26.38
N ALA A 154 7.21 -7.78 -25.80
CA ALA A 154 7.60 -6.57 -25.07
C ALA A 154 8.48 -6.87 -23.84
N TYR A 155 8.19 -7.95 -23.12
CA TYR A 155 8.99 -8.40 -21.97
C TYR A 155 10.32 -9.05 -22.39
N MET A 156 10.33 -9.90 -23.42
CA MET A 156 11.54 -10.54 -23.90
C MET A 156 12.47 -9.56 -24.63
N GLY A 157 11.91 -8.59 -25.36
CA GLY A 157 12.69 -7.53 -26.03
C GLY A 157 13.38 -6.56 -25.06
N SER A 158 12.83 -6.38 -23.85
CA SER A 158 13.46 -5.53 -22.81
C SER A 158 14.64 -6.21 -22.10
N HIS A 159 14.74 -7.53 -22.11
CA HIS A 159 15.85 -8.29 -21.52
C HIS A 159 17.01 -8.53 -22.49
N GLY A 160 16.83 -8.23 -23.78
CA GLY A 160 17.85 -8.40 -24.82
C GLY A 160 18.78 -7.21 -25.03
N SER A 161 18.56 -6.07 -24.35
CA SER A 161 19.37 -4.85 -24.53
C SER A 161 20.43 -4.59 -23.46
N ASP A 162 20.56 -5.45 -22.45
CA ASP A 162 21.56 -5.29 -21.38
C ASP A 162 22.76 -6.25 -21.52
N THR A 163 23.00 -6.78 -22.72
CA THR A 163 24.21 -7.58 -23.01
C THR A 163 24.92 -7.04 -24.25
N LEU A 164 25.64 -5.92 -24.09
CA LEU A 164 26.83 -5.55 -24.88
C LEU A 164 27.72 -4.67 -24.02
#